data_6620171e93e45d1bedbfe2d197682418
#
_entry.id   6620171e93e45d1bedbfe2d197682418
#
_cell.length_a   1.000
_cell.length_b   1.000
_cell.length_c   1.000
_cell.angle_alpha   90.00
_cell.angle_beta   90.00
_cell.angle_gamma   90.00
#
_symmetry.space_group_name_H-M   'P 1'
#
loop_
_entity.id
_entity.type
_entity.pdbx_description
1 polymer ?
#
loop_
_entity_poly.entity_id
_entity_poly.type
_entity_poly.pdbx_seq_one_letter_code
_entity_poly.pdbx_strand_id
1 'polypeptide(L)'
;MHRTVTAGLAAGLLAACCAAHAAPAAPAPATGASPVYQFSPVNQHNVQITAAYWNPIMEYVSRASGVTLRLKLGRTSADTTSFVLAQEVDFAFTNHLFAPERERMGWRVLARRTGSAVRSQIVTLADSPLRNLEELAGADVAFPGPEATVAYKMSYAELQRRAVPVNVVFGGNMDGAFAQLVSGKVRAVGANSQLTASFIARTRQPLRVLWQSEPFNDLALMVSPRVPAATAEAVARAFVGMVDDPRGRRVLADAAALVKTVPFAFVPASEADYEAYQDFYGRIPAALR
;
A
#
# COMPACT_ATOMS: atom_id res chain seq x y z
N MET A 1 100.69 -36.20 40.62
CA MET A 1 101.40 -35.49 39.53
C MET A 1 100.40 -34.79 38.66
N HIS A 2 100.28 -33.59 38.83
CA HIS A 2 100.29 -32.39 37.98
C HIS A 2 99.72 -32.54 36.58
N ARG A 3 98.66 -31.77 36.28
CA ARG A 3 98.68 -30.55 35.44
C ARG A 3 97.33 -29.92 35.29
N THR A 4 97.27 -28.69 35.71
CA THR A 4 96.26 -27.69 35.44
C THR A 4 96.28 -27.28 33.97
N VAL A 5 95.11 -27.10 33.36
CA VAL A 5 94.99 -26.26 32.20
C VAL A 5 93.60 -25.48 32.29
N THR A 6 93.75 -24.22 32.32
CA THR A 6 92.71 -23.18 32.24
C THR A 6 92.10 -23.16 30.85
N ALA A 7 90.79 -23.01 30.79
CA ALA A 7 90.07 -22.72 29.53
C ALA A 7 89.12 -21.53 29.72
N GLY A 8 89.27 -20.59 28.85
CA GLY A 8 88.59 -19.29 28.91
C GLY A 8 87.08 -19.32 28.51
N LEU A 9 86.37 -18.42 29.12
CA LEU A 9 84.95 -18.07 28.75
C LEU A 9 84.94 -17.28 27.45
N ALA A 10 84.11 -17.76 26.48
CA ALA A 10 83.63 -16.99 25.33
C ALA A 10 82.14 -16.76 25.50
N ALA A 11 81.78 -15.52 25.77
CA ALA A 11 80.36 -15.10 25.82
C ALA A 11 79.83 -14.85 24.41
N GLY A 12 78.93 -15.71 23.94
CA GLY A 12 78.20 -15.50 22.69
C GLY A 12 76.85 -14.81 22.96
N LEU A 13 76.68 -13.57 22.51
CA LEU A 13 75.38 -12.88 22.45
C LEU A 13 74.51 -13.48 21.33
N LEU A 14 73.49 -14.20 21.71
CA LEU A 14 72.42 -14.53 20.78
C LEU A 14 71.41 -13.34 20.70
N ALA A 15 71.39 -12.63 19.58
CA ALA A 15 70.35 -11.67 19.23
C ALA A 15 69.13 -12.43 18.76
N ALA A 16 68.08 -12.47 19.59
CA ALA A 16 66.76 -13.00 19.20
C ALA A 16 66.05 -11.98 18.34
N CYS A 17 65.96 -12.18 17.02
CA CYS A 17 65.05 -11.45 16.12
C CYS A 17 63.61 -11.89 16.37
N CYS A 18 62.83 -11.07 17.10
CA CYS A 18 61.41 -11.20 17.16
C CYS A 18 60.77 -10.75 15.78
N ALA A 19 60.55 -11.70 14.89
CA ALA A 19 59.72 -11.47 13.72
C ALA A 19 58.26 -11.36 14.17
N ALA A 20 57.73 -10.11 14.23
CA ALA A 20 56.33 -9.86 14.45
C ALA A 20 55.55 -10.38 13.21
N HIS A 21 54.90 -11.52 13.34
CA HIS A 21 53.91 -11.97 12.36
C HIS A 21 52.70 -11.06 12.46
N ALA A 22 52.51 -10.13 11.49
CA ALA A 22 51.28 -9.42 11.31
C ALA A 22 50.17 -10.45 10.97
N ALA A 23 49.20 -10.63 11.85
CA ALA A 23 48.04 -11.43 11.57
C ALA A 23 47.35 -10.85 10.32
N PRO A 24 46.89 -11.69 9.37
CA PRO A 24 46.13 -11.18 8.23
C PRO A 24 44.86 -10.45 8.73
N ALA A 25 44.68 -9.21 8.30
CA ALA A 25 43.49 -8.42 8.60
C ALA A 25 42.28 -9.24 8.17
N ALA A 26 41.31 -9.41 9.07
CA ALA A 26 40.03 -10.03 8.76
C ALA A 26 39.43 -9.32 7.54
N PRO A 27 38.88 -10.04 6.56
CA PRO A 27 38.23 -9.41 5.42
C PRO A 27 37.11 -8.47 5.93
N ALA A 28 37.15 -7.22 5.46
CA ALA A 28 36.06 -6.27 5.73
C ALA A 28 34.72 -6.93 5.38
N PRO A 29 33.67 -6.75 6.19
CA PRO A 29 32.36 -7.32 5.86
C PRO A 29 32.01 -6.90 4.46
N ALA A 30 31.69 -7.87 3.60
CA ALA A 30 31.22 -7.63 2.25
C ALA A 30 30.08 -6.59 2.36
N THR A 31 30.21 -5.51 1.60
CA THR A 31 29.14 -4.50 1.45
C THR A 31 27.96 -5.21 0.82
N GLY A 32 27.15 -5.86 1.65
CA GLY A 32 25.90 -6.47 1.25
C GLY A 32 25.04 -5.39 0.60
N ALA A 33 24.53 -5.64 -0.59
CA ALA A 33 23.57 -4.74 -1.23
C ALA A 33 22.47 -4.41 -0.21
N SER A 34 22.17 -3.12 -0.03
CA SER A 34 21.11 -2.69 0.88
C SER A 34 19.81 -3.44 0.55
N PRO A 35 19.09 -3.95 1.54
CA PRO A 35 17.88 -4.73 1.29
C PRO A 35 16.88 -3.90 0.47
N VAL A 36 16.25 -4.56 -0.50
CA VAL A 36 15.18 -3.98 -1.33
C VAL A 36 13.85 -4.42 -0.75
N TYR A 37 13.01 -3.48 -0.40
CA TYR A 37 11.67 -3.74 0.13
C TYR A 37 10.61 -3.56 -0.96
N GLN A 38 9.65 -4.47 -0.99
CA GLN A 38 8.55 -4.42 -1.95
C GLN A 38 7.38 -3.58 -1.40
N PHE A 39 6.87 -2.67 -2.23
CA PHE A 39 5.70 -1.84 -1.93
C PHE A 39 4.57 -2.16 -2.90
N SER A 40 3.37 -2.45 -2.41
CA SER A 40 2.20 -2.70 -3.26
C SER A 40 0.99 -1.86 -2.85
N PRO A 41 0.52 -0.96 -3.73
CA PRO A 41 -0.75 -0.27 -3.53
C PRO A 41 -1.90 -1.09 -4.12
N VAL A 42 -3.10 -0.92 -3.58
CA VAL A 42 -4.33 -1.36 -4.26
C VAL A 42 -4.46 -0.64 -5.60
N ASN A 43 -4.68 -1.38 -6.68
CA ASN A 43 -4.90 -0.83 -8.01
C ASN A 43 -6.29 -0.17 -8.09
N GLN A 44 -6.37 1.11 -7.72
CA GLN A 44 -7.60 1.90 -7.86
C GLN A 44 -7.87 2.25 -9.33
N HIS A 45 -6.82 2.40 -10.12
CA HIS A 45 -6.83 2.67 -11.56
C HIS A 45 -6.22 1.50 -12.34
N ASN A 46 -6.19 1.60 -13.67
CA ASN A 46 -5.44 0.66 -14.49
C ASN A 46 -3.94 0.67 -14.14
N VAL A 47 -3.23 -0.39 -14.55
CA VAL A 47 -1.82 -0.60 -14.16
C VAL A 47 -0.91 0.55 -14.60
N GLN A 48 -1.14 1.12 -15.79
CA GLN A 48 -0.32 2.21 -16.34
C GLN A 48 -0.46 3.48 -15.47
N ILE A 49 -1.67 3.88 -15.15
CA ILE A 49 -1.94 5.03 -14.29
C ILE A 49 -1.41 4.76 -12.88
N THR A 50 -1.61 3.56 -12.34
CA THR A 50 -1.11 3.17 -11.02
C THR A 50 0.42 3.26 -10.95
N ALA A 51 1.13 2.77 -11.98
CA ALA A 51 2.57 2.87 -12.05
C ALA A 51 3.05 4.33 -12.18
N ALA A 52 2.42 5.12 -13.04
CA ALA A 52 2.76 6.53 -13.23
C ALA A 52 2.52 7.37 -11.96
N TYR A 53 1.52 7.01 -11.15
CA TYR A 53 1.23 7.63 -9.86
C TYR A 53 2.28 7.27 -8.80
N TRP A 54 2.61 5.97 -8.66
CA TRP A 54 3.40 5.49 -7.52
C TRP A 54 4.91 5.50 -7.76
N ASN A 55 5.42 5.34 -8.99
CA ASN A 55 6.86 5.30 -9.24
C ASN A 55 7.58 6.58 -8.79
N PRO A 56 7.09 7.81 -9.08
CA PRO A 56 7.73 9.02 -8.59
C PRO A 56 7.71 9.15 -7.06
N ILE A 57 6.64 8.67 -6.41
CA ILE A 57 6.53 8.63 -4.96
C ILE A 57 7.56 7.64 -4.38
N MET A 58 7.68 6.42 -4.94
CA MET A 58 8.66 5.43 -4.51
C MET A 58 10.10 5.92 -4.68
N GLU A 59 10.40 6.59 -5.80
CA GLU A 59 11.71 7.19 -6.03
C GLU A 59 12.05 8.27 -4.99
N TYR A 60 11.09 9.15 -4.70
CA TYR A 60 11.26 10.18 -3.68
C TYR A 60 11.47 9.57 -2.29
N VAL A 61 10.57 8.68 -1.87
CA VAL A 61 10.61 8.05 -0.54
C VAL A 61 11.88 7.23 -0.36
N SER A 62 12.30 6.48 -1.38
CA SER A 62 13.56 5.71 -1.32
C SER A 62 14.75 6.60 -1.06
N ARG A 63 14.82 7.74 -1.76
CA ARG A 63 15.92 8.70 -1.57
C ARG A 63 15.87 9.39 -0.21
N ALA A 64 14.69 9.82 0.23
CA ALA A 64 14.52 10.54 1.48
C ALA A 64 14.71 9.66 2.72
N SER A 65 14.34 8.39 2.64
CA SER A 65 14.47 7.44 3.75
C SER A 65 15.82 6.70 3.78
N GLY A 66 16.56 6.66 2.67
CA GLY A 66 17.71 5.78 2.49
C GLY A 66 17.33 4.29 2.35
N VAL A 67 16.03 3.97 2.24
CA VAL A 67 15.50 2.61 2.10
C VAL A 67 15.08 2.37 0.66
N THR A 68 15.66 1.39 0.00
CA THR A 68 15.26 1.08 -1.39
C THR A 68 13.90 0.42 -1.43
N LEU A 69 12.90 1.15 -1.97
CA LEU A 69 11.56 0.64 -2.22
C LEU A 69 11.38 0.30 -3.70
N ARG A 70 10.77 -0.84 -3.98
CA ARG A 70 10.40 -1.25 -5.33
C ARG A 70 8.90 -1.48 -5.42
N LEU A 71 8.27 -0.87 -6.42
CA LEU A 71 6.85 -1.02 -6.68
C LEU A 71 6.55 -2.43 -7.22
N LYS A 72 5.62 -3.14 -6.57
CA LYS A 72 5.06 -4.41 -7.03
C LYS A 72 3.58 -4.21 -7.34
N LEU A 73 3.21 -4.34 -8.60
CA LEU A 73 1.84 -4.17 -9.09
C LEU A 73 1.27 -5.51 -9.57
N GLY A 74 0.04 -5.77 -9.20
CA GLY A 74 -0.79 -6.81 -9.79
C GLY A 74 -1.59 -6.29 -10.98
N ARG A 75 -2.36 -7.16 -11.61
CA ARG A 75 -3.27 -6.80 -12.71
C ARG A 75 -4.63 -6.35 -12.22
N THR A 76 -5.02 -6.76 -11.02
CA THR A 76 -6.32 -6.47 -10.41
C THR A 76 -6.16 -5.83 -9.04
N SER A 77 -7.24 -5.23 -8.51
CA SER A 77 -7.26 -4.64 -7.17
C SER A 77 -7.09 -5.69 -6.06
N ALA A 78 -7.42 -6.95 -6.33
CA ALA A 78 -7.28 -8.06 -5.37
C ALA A 78 -5.84 -8.55 -5.23
N ASP A 79 -4.98 -8.29 -6.22
CA ASP A 79 -3.60 -8.81 -6.22
C ASP A 79 -2.77 -8.28 -5.05
N THR A 80 -3.00 -7.02 -4.63
CA THR A 80 -2.33 -6.45 -3.44
C THR A 80 -2.61 -7.31 -2.19
N THR A 81 -3.86 -7.71 -1.98
CA THR A 81 -4.20 -8.59 -0.86
C THR A 81 -3.51 -9.94 -1.00
N SER A 82 -3.51 -10.52 -2.21
CA SER A 82 -2.81 -11.79 -2.48
C SER A 82 -1.31 -11.70 -2.16
N PHE A 83 -0.65 -10.61 -2.58
CA PHE A 83 0.77 -10.40 -2.26
C PHE A 83 1.03 -10.27 -0.75
N VAL A 84 0.13 -9.58 -0.03
CA VAL A 84 0.22 -9.48 1.43
C VAL A 84 0.05 -10.85 2.10
N LEU A 85 -0.98 -11.60 1.72
CA LEU A 85 -1.26 -12.93 2.27
C LEU A 85 -0.13 -13.92 1.97
N ALA A 86 0.48 -13.83 0.79
CA ALA A 86 1.65 -14.63 0.39
C ALA A 86 2.97 -14.10 0.97
N GLN A 87 2.95 -13.02 1.77
CA GLN A 87 4.14 -12.37 2.33
C GLN A 87 5.17 -11.93 1.27
N GLU A 88 4.70 -11.55 0.09
CA GLU A 88 5.55 -11.14 -1.03
C GLU A 88 5.86 -9.64 -1.05
N VAL A 89 5.27 -8.87 -0.13
CA VAL A 89 5.48 -7.42 0.01
C VAL A 89 5.74 -7.03 1.46
N ASP A 90 6.44 -5.92 1.63
CA ASP A 90 6.90 -5.40 2.92
C ASP A 90 6.09 -4.19 3.36
N PHE A 91 5.62 -3.41 2.40
CA PHE A 91 4.74 -2.26 2.60
C PHE A 91 3.52 -2.39 1.67
N ALA A 92 2.37 -1.92 2.13
CA ALA A 92 1.14 -1.90 1.34
C ALA A 92 0.40 -0.58 1.53
N PHE A 93 -0.28 -0.09 0.47
CA PHE A 93 -1.23 1.01 0.59
C PHE A 93 -2.62 0.45 0.34
N THR A 94 -3.34 0.16 1.44
CA THR A 94 -4.55 -0.67 1.40
C THR A 94 -5.47 -0.41 2.60
N ASN A 95 -6.73 -0.82 2.48
CA ASN A 95 -7.66 -0.99 3.60
C ASN A 95 -8.20 -2.44 3.68
N HIS A 96 -7.64 -3.36 2.90
CA HIS A 96 -8.08 -4.75 2.85
C HIS A 96 -7.64 -5.58 4.07
N LEU A 97 -6.77 -5.03 4.94
CA LEU A 97 -6.20 -5.74 6.10
C LEU A 97 -6.95 -5.51 7.40
N PHE A 98 -7.99 -4.66 7.39
CA PHE A 98 -8.79 -4.39 8.58
C PHE A 98 -9.88 -5.42 8.87
N ALA A 99 -9.95 -6.49 8.10
CA ALA A 99 -10.81 -7.64 8.43
C ALA A 99 -10.25 -8.38 9.65
N PRO A 100 -11.10 -8.78 10.64
CA PRO A 100 -10.64 -9.41 11.88
C PRO A 100 -9.73 -10.62 11.68
N GLU A 101 -9.98 -11.41 10.63
CA GLU A 101 -9.18 -12.58 10.30
C GLU A 101 -7.75 -12.23 9.88
N ARG A 102 -7.50 -10.96 9.48
CA ARG A 102 -6.22 -10.45 8.98
C ARG A 102 -5.41 -9.67 10.02
N GLU A 103 -6.05 -9.21 11.10
CA GLU A 103 -5.36 -8.49 12.21
C GLU A 103 -4.21 -9.30 12.80
N ARG A 104 -4.40 -10.61 12.98
CA ARG A 104 -3.35 -11.52 13.49
C ARG A 104 -2.09 -11.59 12.61
N MET A 105 -2.11 -11.08 11.39
CA MET A 105 -0.93 -10.98 10.54
C MET A 105 0.07 -9.93 11.04
N GLY A 106 -0.31 -9.09 12.01
CA GLY A 106 0.55 -8.13 12.68
C GLY A 106 0.99 -6.95 11.79
N TRP A 107 0.28 -6.66 10.69
CA TRP A 107 0.51 -5.47 9.91
C TRP A 107 0.14 -4.23 10.71
N ARG A 108 0.97 -3.17 10.60
CA ARG A 108 0.77 -1.92 11.33
C ARG A 108 0.53 -0.76 10.38
N VAL A 109 -0.33 0.17 10.79
CA VAL A 109 -0.56 1.44 10.11
C VAL A 109 0.59 2.39 10.40
N LEU A 110 1.09 3.09 9.38
CA LEU A 110 2.15 4.09 9.48
C LEU A 110 1.66 5.50 9.15
N ALA A 111 0.84 5.62 8.13
CA ALA A 111 0.37 6.90 7.63
C ALA A 111 -0.92 6.73 6.80
N ARG A 112 -1.57 7.86 6.51
CA ARG A 112 -2.70 7.95 5.57
C ARG A 112 -2.59 9.21 4.73
N ARG A 113 -3.32 9.26 3.64
CA ARG A 113 -3.47 10.52 2.88
C ARG A 113 -4.42 11.47 3.61
N THR A 114 -4.13 12.78 3.52
CA THR A 114 -5.11 13.82 3.85
C THR A 114 -6.12 13.94 2.70
N GLY A 115 -7.19 14.68 2.95
CA GLY A 115 -8.23 14.96 1.96
C GLY A 115 -9.61 14.61 2.48
N SER A 116 -10.60 14.62 1.60
CA SER A 116 -11.96 14.23 1.96
C SER A 116 -12.02 12.77 2.35
N ALA A 117 -12.77 12.47 3.40
CA ALA A 117 -13.08 11.08 3.74
C ALA A 117 -13.76 10.39 2.56
N VAL A 118 -13.50 9.09 2.41
CA VAL A 118 -14.15 8.29 1.36
C VAL A 118 -15.52 7.83 1.82
N ARG A 119 -16.47 7.75 0.89
CA ARG A 119 -17.76 7.13 1.11
C ARG A 119 -17.95 5.99 0.12
N SER A 120 -18.53 4.90 0.56
CA SER A 120 -19.04 3.89 -0.35
C SER A 120 -20.23 4.49 -1.12
N GLN A 121 -20.27 4.26 -2.41
CA GLN A 121 -21.37 4.74 -3.29
C GLN A 121 -21.83 3.62 -4.21
N ILE A 122 -23.10 3.65 -4.56
CA ILE A 122 -23.65 2.97 -5.73
C ILE A 122 -24.08 4.07 -6.72
N VAL A 123 -23.48 4.03 -7.90
CA VAL A 123 -23.67 5.06 -8.94
C VAL A 123 -24.17 4.46 -10.24
N THR A 124 -24.91 5.27 -11.01
CA THR A 124 -25.37 4.95 -12.36
C THR A 124 -25.10 6.12 -13.31
N LEU A 125 -25.33 5.98 -14.62
CA LEU A 125 -25.26 7.09 -15.56
C LEU A 125 -26.32 8.15 -15.20
N ALA A 126 -26.01 9.43 -15.40
CA ALA A 126 -26.91 10.53 -15.02
C ALA A 126 -28.24 10.52 -15.80
N ASP A 127 -28.19 10.02 -17.03
CA ASP A 127 -29.38 9.86 -17.91
C ASP A 127 -30.14 8.54 -17.70
N SER A 128 -29.62 7.64 -16.86
CA SER A 128 -30.31 6.40 -16.48
C SER A 128 -31.67 6.70 -15.86
N PRO A 129 -32.70 5.87 -16.11
CA PRO A 129 -34.03 6.00 -15.45
C PRO A 129 -33.96 5.68 -13.95
N LEU A 130 -32.92 4.96 -13.48
CA LEU A 130 -32.78 4.52 -12.08
C LEU A 130 -32.71 5.71 -11.11
N ARG A 131 -33.46 5.63 -10.00
CA ARG A 131 -33.55 6.70 -8.98
C ARG A 131 -33.19 6.22 -7.57
N ASN A 132 -33.31 4.91 -7.29
CA ASN A 132 -33.08 4.31 -5.98
C ASN A 132 -32.44 2.91 -6.14
N LEU A 133 -32.05 2.29 -5.02
CA LEU A 133 -31.40 0.98 -5.03
C LEU A 133 -32.36 -0.15 -5.37
N GLU A 134 -33.62 -0.04 -5.01
CA GLU A 134 -34.63 -1.07 -5.18
C GLU A 134 -34.86 -1.38 -6.69
N GLU A 135 -34.65 -0.39 -7.55
CA GLU A 135 -34.76 -0.53 -9.01
C GLU A 135 -33.57 -1.31 -9.63
N LEU A 136 -32.57 -1.69 -8.82
CA LEU A 136 -31.47 -2.56 -9.23
C LEU A 136 -31.77 -4.06 -9.06
N ALA A 137 -32.94 -4.42 -8.54
CA ALA A 137 -33.28 -5.83 -8.31
C ALA A 137 -33.16 -6.64 -9.62
N GLY A 138 -32.33 -7.72 -9.58
CA GLY A 138 -32.04 -8.57 -10.73
C GLY A 138 -31.04 -7.99 -11.75
N ALA A 139 -30.57 -6.74 -11.56
CA ALA A 139 -29.64 -6.11 -12.49
C ALA A 139 -28.20 -6.55 -12.28
N ASP A 140 -27.39 -6.41 -13.33
CA ASP A 140 -25.94 -6.53 -13.25
C ASP A 140 -25.36 -5.24 -12.64
N VAL A 141 -24.57 -5.38 -11.58
CA VAL A 141 -23.87 -4.29 -10.89
C VAL A 141 -22.38 -4.61 -10.85
N ALA A 142 -21.55 -3.68 -11.35
CA ALA A 142 -20.11 -3.88 -11.36
C ALA A 142 -19.44 -3.35 -10.09
N PHE A 143 -18.35 -4.03 -9.70
CA PHE A 143 -17.48 -3.67 -8.61
C PHE A 143 -16.02 -3.86 -9.02
N PRO A 144 -15.03 -3.20 -8.38
CA PRO A 144 -13.63 -3.34 -8.80
C PRO A 144 -13.05 -4.73 -8.53
N GLY A 145 -13.49 -5.39 -7.47
CA GLY A 145 -13.04 -6.73 -7.09
C GLY A 145 -13.54 -7.13 -5.71
N PRO A 146 -13.42 -8.42 -5.34
CA PRO A 146 -14.00 -8.98 -4.11
C PRO A 146 -13.37 -8.42 -2.84
N GLU A 147 -12.13 -7.94 -2.91
CA GLU A 147 -11.42 -7.38 -1.76
C GLU A 147 -11.66 -5.88 -1.53
N ALA A 148 -12.34 -5.20 -2.44
CA ALA A 148 -12.56 -3.76 -2.36
C ALA A 148 -13.56 -3.41 -1.25
N THR A 149 -13.05 -3.08 -0.06
CA THR A 149 -13.88 -2.83 1.13
C THR A 149 -14.91 -1.75 0.90
N VAL A 150 -14.50 -0.55 0.50
CA VAL A 150 -15.40 0.60 0.32
C VAL A 150 -16.29 0.43 -0.90
N ALA A 151 -15.72 0.04 -2.04
CA ALA A 151 -16.46 0.02 -3.31
C ALA A 151 -17.31 -1.25 -3.49
N TYR A 152 -16.94 -2.38 -2.89
CA TYR A 152 -17.71 -3.62 -3.01
C TYR A 152 -18.37 -4.03 -1.70
N LYS A 153 -17.58 -4.37 -0.67
CA LYS A 153 -18.15 -5.00 0.53
C LYS A 153 -19.19 -4.11 1.20
N MET A 154 -18.94 -2.80 1.33
CA MET A 154 -19.88 -1.86 1.91
C MET A 154 -21.12 -1.64 1.04
N SER A 155 -20.94 -1.43 -0.27
CA SER A 155 -22.05 -1.25 -1.22
C SER A 155 -22.92 -2.50 -1.30
N TYR A 156 -22.29 -3.67 -1.38
CA TYR A 156 -23.01 -4.94 -1.47
C TYR A 156 -23.72 -5.31 -0.16
N ALA A 157 -23.10 -5.02 0.99
CA ALA A 157 -23.76 -5.19 2.29
C ALA A 157 -25.05 -4.34 2.40
N GLU A 158 -25.03 -3.12 1.86
CA GLU A 158 -26.22 -2.27 1.83
C GLU A 158 -27.33 -2.83 0.92
N LEU A 159 -26.96 -3.34 -0.27
CA LEU A 159 -27.92 -4.03 -1.15
C LEU A 159 -28.53 -5.25 -0.44
N GLN A 160 -27.72 -6.06 0.24
CA GLN A 160 -28.20 -7.19 1.02
C GLN A 160 -29.14 -6.76 2.17
N ARG A 161 -28.77 -5.70 2.91
CA ARG A 161 -29.56 -5.16 4.01
C ARG A 161 -30.95 -4.69 3.55
N ARG A 162 -31.03 -4.17 2.33
CA ARG A 162 -32.31 -3.74 1.70
C ARG A 162 -33.03 -4.86 0.96
N ALA A 163 -32.52 -6.08 0.98
CA ALA A 163 -33.03 -7.22 0.21
C ALA A 163 -33.13 -6.91 -1.30
N VAL A 164 -32.15 -6.20 -1.88
CA VAL A 164 -32.05 -5.92 -3.32
C VAL A 164 -31.08 -6.94 -3.93
N PRO A 165 -31.55 -8.02 -4.55
CA PRO A 165 -30.69 -8.99 -5.20
C PRO A 165 -30.10 -8.41 -6.49
N VAL A 166 -28.80 -8.56 -6.68
CA VAL A 166 -28.09 -8.10 -7.90
C VAL A 166 -27.13 -9.19 -8.39
N ASN A 167 -26.83 -9.19 -9.69
CA ASN A 167 -25.77 -10.01 -10.25
C ASN A 167 -24.45 -9.24 -10.10
N VAL A 168 -23.49 -9.81 -9.36
CA VAL A 168 -22.19 -9.19 -9.11
C VAL A 168 -21.27 -9.43 -10.29
N VAL A 169 -20.68 -8.36 -10.84
CA VAL A 169 -19.71 -8.39 -11.91
C VAL A 169 -18.42 -7.71 -11.45
N PHE A 170 -17.27 -8.34 -11.60
CA PHE A 170 -15.99 -7.72 -11.22
C PHE A 170 -15.24 -7.13 -12.41
N GLY A 171 -14.87 -5.84 -12.32
CA GLY A 171 -14.16 -5.09 -13.36
C GLY A 171 -12.63 -5.16 -13.26
N GLY A 172 -12.09 -5.82 -12.22
CA GLY A 172 -10.66 -5.91 -11.97
C GLY A 172 -10.06 -4.70 -11.24
N ASN A 173 -10.57 -3.50 -11.51
CA ASN A 173 -10.29 -2.23 -10.83
C ASN A 173 -11.44 -1.25 -11.06
N MET A 174 -11.36 -0.03 -10.49
CA MET A 174 -12.45 0.94 -10.63
C MET A 174 -12.63 1.43 -12.08
N ASP A 175 -11.55 1.65 -12.81
CA ASP A 175 -11.65 2.08 -14.22
C ASP A 175 -12.37 1.00 -15.07
N GLY A 176 -12.09 -0.29 -14.82
CA GLY A 176 -12.76 -1.40 -15.47
C GLY A 176 -14.25 -1.52 -15.10
N ALA A 177 -14.60 -1.28 -13.82
CA ALA A 177 -15.99 -1.26 -13.38
C ALA A 177 -16.77 -0.10 -14.05
N PHE A 178 -16.21 1.10 -14.08
CA PHE A 178 -16.83 2.25 -14.77
C PHE A 178 -16.94 2.04 -16.28
N ALA A 179 -15.93 1.39 -16.91
CA ALA A 179 -16.00 1.09 -18.35
C ALA A 179 -17.18 0.17 -18.69
N GLN A 180 -17.52 -0.79 -17.82
CA GLN A 180 -18.70 -1.64 -18.00
C GLN A 180 -20.01 -0.85 -17.88
N LEU A 181 -20.09 0.15 -16.98
CA LEU A 181 -21.22 1.04 -16.86
C LEU A 181 -21.40 1.89 -18.12
N VAL A 182 -20.33 2.54 -18.58
CA VAL A 182 -20.38 3.42 -19.77
C VAL A 182 -20.71 2.64 -21.04
N SER A 183 -20.25 1.38 -21.15
CA SER A 183 -20.58 0.51 -22.28
C SER A 183 -22.00 -0.11 -22.20
N GLY A 184 -22.75 0.16 -21.14
CA GLY A 184 -24.09 -0.37 -20.94
C GLY A 184 -24.15 -1.86 -20.55
N LYS A 185 -23.01 -2.48 -20.24
CA LYS A 185 -22.95 -3.89 -19.79
C LYS A 185 -23.54 -4.10 -18.40
N VAL A 186 -23.49 -3.07 -17.55
CA VAL A 186 -24.08 -3.09 -16.21
C VAL A 186 -24.94 -1.86 -15.99
N ARG A 187 -25.84 -1.93 -15.01
CA ARG A 187 -26.79 -0.85 -14.71
C ARG A 187 -26.26 0.12 -13.65
N ALA A 188 -25.35 -0.33 -12.80
CA ALA A 188 -24.75 0.49 -11.74
C ALA A 188 -23.34 -0.02 -11.39
N VAL A 189 -22.62 0.80 -10.62
CA VAL A 189 -21.29 0.48 -10.11
C VAL A 189 -21.24 0.79 -8.62
N GLY A 190 -20.72 -0.16 -7.84
CA GLY A 190 -20.26 0.11 -6.48
C GLY A 190 -18.88 0.78 -6.53
N ALA A 191 -18.75 1.94 -5.92
CA ALA A 191 -17.60 2.81 -6.06
C ALA A 191 -17.18 3.46 -4.74
N ASN A 192 -16.00 4.05 -4.75
CA ASN A 192 -15.49 4.96 -3.76
C ASN A 192 -15.73 6.40 -4.24
N SER A 193 -16.23 7.27 -3.39
CA SER A 193 -16.62 8.65 -3.75
C SER A 193 -15.51 9.47 -4.41
N GLN A 194 -14.24 9.31 -3.98
CA GLN A 194 -13.11 10.01 -4.59
C GLN A 194 -12.87 9.51 -6.01
N LEU A 195 -13.02 8.20 -6.24
CA LEU A 195 -12.82 7.59 -7.57
C LEU A 195 -13.99 7.91 -8.50
N THR A 196 -15.22 8.04 -7.97
CA THR A 196 -16.35 8.58 -8.71
C THR A 196 -16.07 10.00 -9.19
N ALA A 197 -15.65 10.89 -8.29
CA ALA A 197 -15.29 12.27 -8.64
C ALA A 197 -14.14 12.34 -9.64
N SER A 198 -13.08 11.56 -9.43
CA SER A 198 -11.94 11.45 -10.34
C SER A 198 -12.36 10.97 -11.73
N PHE A 199 -13.20 9.95 -11.81
CA PHE A 199 -13.72 9.43 -13.08
C PHE A 199 -14.49 10.50 -13.84
N ILE A 200 -15.44 11.18 -13.19
CA ILE A 200 -16.21 12.30 -13.80
C ILE A 200 -15.25 13.39 -14.29
N ALA A 201 -14.27 13.79 -13.49
CA ALA A 201 -13.30 14.84 -13.85
C ALA A 201 -12.43 14.46 -15.05
N ARG A 202 -12.04 13.18 -15.18
CA ARG A 202 -11.19 12.68 -16.28
C ARG A 202 -11.94 12.45 -17.57
N THR A 203 -13.17 11.95 -17.50
CA THR A 203 -13.94 11.49 -18.67
C THR A 203 -15.03 12.44 -19.09
N ARG A 204 -15.45 13.35 -18.21
CA ARG A 204 -16.62 14.23 -18.34
C ARG A 204 -17.93 13.45 -18.46
N GLN A 205 -17.94 12.16 -18.11
CA GLN A 205 -19.14 11.34 -18.06
C GLN A 205 -19.89 11.62 -16.76
N PRO A 206 -21.10 12.21 -16.80
CA PRO A 206 -21.85 12.50 -15.60
C PRO A 206 -22.44 11.22 -15.00
N LEU A 207 -22.32 11.07 -13.68
CA LEU A 207 -22.88 9.98 -12.91
C LEU A 207 -23.90 10.50 -11.90
N ARG A 208 -24.87 9.66 -11.55
CA ARG A 208 -25.82 9.87 -10.46
C ARG A 208 -25.52 8.92 -9.33
N VAL A 209 -25.46 9.44 -8.11
CA VAL A 209 -25.36 8.64 -6.88
C VAL A 209 -26.76 8.17 -6.49
N LEU A 210 -26.97 6.86 -6.45
CA LEU A 210 -28.21 6.24 -5.97
C LEU A 210 -28.18 6.06 -4.45
N TRP A 211 -26.98 5.85 -3.88
CA TRP A 211 -26.78 5.71 -2.45
C TRP A 211 -25.33 6.02 -2.08
N GLN A 212 -25.12 6.47 -0.84
CA GLN A 212 -23.79 6.61 -0.25
C GLN A 212 -23.80 6.31 1.26
N SER A 213 -22.65 5.82 1.75
CA SER A 213 -22.42 5.52 3.16
C SER A 213 -22.06 6.75 3.98
N GLU A 214 -21.94 6.56 5.30
CA GLU A 214 -21.12 7.43 6.17
C GLU A 214 -19.65 7.45 5.69
N PRO A 215 -18.89 8.49 6.09
CA PRO A 215 -17.50 8.63 5.70
C PRO A 215 -16.57 7.66 6.42
N PHE A 216 -15.51 7.23 5.72
CA PHE A 216 -14.42 6.42 6.23
C PHE A 216 -13.09 7.08 5.90
N ASN A 217 -12.03 6.80 6.66
CA ASN A 217 -10.69 7.15 6.24
C ASN A 217 -10.32 6.36 4.97
N ASP A 218 -9.49 6.97 4.11
CA ASP A 218 -9.01 6.32 2.88
C ASP A 218 -8.01 5.18 3.20
N LEU A 219 -7.36 4.66 2.19
CA LEU A 219 -6.35 3.61 2.32
C LEU A 219 -5.24 4.00 3.32
N ALA A 220 -4.75 3.03 4.06
CA ALA A 220 -3.61 3.15 4.96
C ALA A 220 -2.31 2.76 4.29
N LEU A 221 -1.23 3.50 4.57
CA LEU A 221 0.13 3.00 4.41
C LEU A 221 0.40 2.02 5.56
N MET A 222 0.63 0.77 5.22
CA MET A 222 0.84 -0.30 6.19
C MET A 222 2.18 -0.98 5.99
N VAL A 223 2.73 -1.52 7.07
CA VAL A 223 4.01 -2.23 7.10
C VAL A 223 3.86 -3.63 7.66
N SER A 224 4.54 -4.58 7.02
CA SER A 224 4.67 -5.97 7.48
C SER A 224 5.46 -6.05 8.81
N PRO A 225 5.10 -6.95 9.74
CA PRO A 225 5.87 -7.18 10.97
C PRO A 225 7.31 -7.66 10.72
N ARG A 226 7.64 -8.10 9.50
CA ARG A 226 8.99 -8.52 9.12
C ARG A 226 9.97 -7.35 8.93
N VAL A 227 9.45 -6.14 8.70
CA VAL A 227 10.27 -4.95 8.47
C VAL A 227 10.79 -4.42 9.80
N PRO A 228 12.10 -4.21 9.94
CA PRO A 228 12.67 -3.61 11.16
C PRO A 228 12.02 -2.27 11.49
N ALA A 229 11.80 -2.01 12.77
CA ALA A 229 11.13 -0.78 13.23
C ALA A 229 11.79 0.49 12.70
N ALA A 230 13.13 0.58 12.78
CA ALA A 230 13.88 1.73 12.27
C ALA A 230 13.67 1.97 10.76
N THR A 231 13.57 0.90 9.96
CA THR A 231 13.27 0.97 8.53
C THR A 231 11.85 1.48 8.30
N ALA A 232 10.85 0.93 9.02
CA ALA A 232 9.47 1.34 8.92
C ALA A 232 9.29 2.82 9.28
N GLU A 233 9.92 3.28 10.35
CA GLU A 233 9.92 4.68 10.76
C GLU A 233 10.59 5.62 9.76
N ALA A 234 11.74 5.21 9.17
CA ALA A 234 12.41 6.00 8.13
C ALA A 234 11.51 6.19 6.91
N VAL A 235 10.84 5.13 6.47
CA VAL A 235 9.87 5.17 5.36
C VAL A 235 8.66 6.04 5.72
N ALA A 236 8.09 5.88 6.92
CA ALA A 236 6.96 6.68 7.39
C ALA A 236 7.30 8.18 7.41
N ARG A 237 8.47 8.55 8.00
CA ARG A 237 8.95 9.94 8.02
C ARG A 237 9.13 10.50 6.61
N ALA A 238 9.64 9.70 5.67
CA ALA A 238 9.85 10.13 4.30
C ALA A 238 8.51 10.41 3.57
N PHE A 239 7.48 9.59 3.78
CA PHE A 239 6.14 9.86 3.27
C PHE A 239 5.53 11.12 3.87
N VAL A 240 5.56 11.26 5.19
CA VAL A 240 4.98 12.41 5.90
C VAL A 240 5.71 13.71 5.54
N GLY A 241 7.05 13.67 5.45
CA GLY A 241 7.88 14.83 5.11
C GLY A 241 7.81 15.27 3.65
N MET A 242 7.10 14.56 2.76
CA MET A 242 6.95 14.99 1.35
C MET A 242 6.39 16.41 1.22
N VAL A 243 5.47 16.79 2.11
CA VAL A 243 4.81 18.09 2.07
C VAL A 243 5.75 19.24 2.47
N ASP A 244 6.79 18.95 3.23
CA ASP A 244 7.75 19.96 3.71
C ASP A 244 8.89 20.19 2.70
N ASP A 245 9.11 19.28 1.78
CA ASP A 245 10.14 19.36 0.74
C ASP A 245 9.55 19.85 -0.60
N PRO A 246 10.15 20.87 -1.26
CA PRO A 246 9.69 21.36 -2.57
C PRO A 246 9.57 20.27 -3.64
N ARG A 247 10.49 19.30 -3.67
CA ARG A 247 10.44 18.16 -4.60
C ARG A 247 9.30 17.20 -4.25
N GLY A 248 9.13 16.90 -2.94
CA GLY A 248 8.03 16.07 -2.45
C GLY A 248 6.67 16.67 -2.79
N ARG A 249 6.48 17.98 -2.55
CA ARG A 249 5.25 18.70 -2.93
C ARG A 249 4.96 18.60 -4.43
N ARG A 250 5.97 18.73 -5.28
CA ARG A 250 5.79 18.59 -6.73
C ARG A 250 5.31 17.17 -7.09
N VAL A 251 5.96 16.14 -6.55
CA VAL A 251 5.58 14.75 -6.79
C VAL A 251 4.13 14.49 -6.36
N LEU A 252 3.69 15.01 -5.20
CA LEU A 252 2.31 14.87 -4.73
C LEU A 252 1.33 15.63 -5.64
N ALA A 253 1.68 16.84 -6.08
CA ALA A 253 0.85 17.64 -6.98
C ALA A 253 0.69 16.97 -8.35
N ASP A 254 1.77 16.44 -8.92
CA ASP A 254 1.75 15.72 -10.20
C ASP A 254 0.90 14.44 -10.10
N ALA A 255 1.04 13.70 -9.00
CA ALA A 255 0.21 12.52 -8.72
C ALA A 255 -1.28 12.87 -8.61
N ALA A 256 -1.63 13.95 -7.88
CA ALA A 256 -3.01 14.42 -7.78
C ALA A 256 -3.58 14.86 -9.14
N ALA A 257 -2.78 15.61 -9.92
CA ALA A 257 -3.16 16.07 -11.25
C ALA A 257 -3.39 14.92 -12.24
N LEU A 258 -2.56 13.87 -12.18
CA LEU A 258 -2.68 12.68 -13.03
C LEU A 258 -4.05 12.01 -12.90
N VAL A 259 -4.55 11.87 -11.68
CA VAL A 259 -5.83 11.21 -11.40
C VAL A 259 -6.98 12.19 -11.17
N LYS A 260 -6.77 13.49 -11.40
CA LYS A 260 -7.77 14.55 -11.23
C LYS A 260 -8.44 14.52 -9.85
N THR A 261 -7.63 14.39 -8.81
CA THR A 261 -8.08 14.46 -7.41
C THR A 261 -7.62 15.76 -6.75
N VAL A 262 -8.14 16.04 -5.56
CA VAL A 262 -7.68 17.17 -4.76
C VAL A 262 -6.23 16.98 -4.31
N PRO A 263 -5.47 18.07 -4.09
CA PRO A 263 -4.16 17.98 -3.46
C PRO A 263 -4.22 17.22 -2.13
N PHE A 264 -3.20 16.42 -1.85
CA PHE A 264 -3.11 15.62 -0.64
C PHE A 264 -1.68 15.64 -0.07
N ALA A 265 -1.57 15.26 1.18
CA ALA A 265 -0.31 14.95 1.85
C ALA A 265 -0.43 13.61 2.56
N PHE A 266 0.69 13.05 2.97
CA PHE A 266 0.67 11.95 3.93
C PHE A 266 0.79 12.51 5.34
N VAL A 267 0.02 11.96 6.28
CA VAL A 267 0.05 12.31 7.71
C VAL A 267 0.20 11.03 8.53
N PRO A 268 0.80 11.09 9.72
CA PRO A 268 0.84 9.96 10.63
C PRO A 268 -0.57 9.41 10.87
N ALA A 269 -0.67 8.09 11.00
CA ALA A 269 -1.91 7.41 11.33
C ALA A 269 -1.60 6.14 12.13
N SER A 270 -2.62 5.63 12.81
CA SER A 270 -2.59 4.41 13.60
C SER A 270 -3.83 3.55 13.32
N GLU A 271 -3.89 2.38 13.91
CA GLU A 271 -5.04 1.48 13.85
C GLU A 271 -6.33 2.16 14.36
N ALA A 272 -6.23 3.06 15.36
CA ALA A 272 -7.36 3.81 15.88
C ALA A 272 -8.07 4.68 14.83
N ASP A 273 -7.35 5.16 13.82
CA ASP A 273 -7.94 5.92 12.71
C ASP A 273 -8.85 5.03 11.82
N TYR A 274 -8.81 3.71 12.00
CA TYR A 274 -9.49 2.72 11.17
C TYR A 274 -10.50 1.84 11.91
N GLU A 275 -10.84 2.16 13.16
CA GLU A 275 -11.85 1.44 13.96
C GLU A 275 -13.19 1.30 13.22
N ALA A 276 -13.59 2.30 12.45
CA ALA A 276 -14.82 2.26 11.64
C ALA A 276 -14.85 1.08 10.64
N TYR A 277 -13.69 0.63 10.15
CA TYR A 277 -13.60 -0.56 9.31
C TYR A 277 -13.80 -1.84 10.12
N GLN A 278 -13.23 -1.92 11.30
CA GLN A 278 -13.41 -3.07 12.22
C GLN A 278 -14.88 -3.18 12.61
N ASP A 279 -15.52 -2.07 12.97
CA ASP A 279 -16.95 -2.02 13.26
C ASP A 279 -17.81 -2.45 12.07
N PHE A 280 -17.44 -2.04 10.86
CA PHE A 280 -18.11 -2.49 9.64
C PHE A 280 -18.00 -4.00 9.48
N TYR A 281 -16.79 -4.56 9.55
CA TYR A 281 -16.56 -6.00 9.42
C TYR A 281 -17.26 -6.81 10.52
N GLY A 282 -17.38 -6.27 11.74
CA GLY A 282 -18.13 -6.90 12.83
C GLY A 282 -19.61 -7.07 12.55
N ARG A 283 -20.20 -6.23 11.69
CA ARG A 283 -21.65 -6.17 11.39
C ARG A 283 -22.07 -6.92 10.12
N ILE A 284 -21.13 -7.27 9.24
CA ILE A 284 -21.46 -7.95 7.98
C ILE A 284 -21.34 -9.47 8.10
N PRO A 285 -22.05 -10.24 7.24
CA PRO A 285 -21.93 -11.70 7.20
C PRO A 285 -20.49 -12.15 6.94
N ALA A 286 -20.08 -13.26 7.56
CA ALA A 286 -18.74 -13.83 7.40
C ALA A 286 -18.38 -14.10 5.92
N ALA A 287 -19.35 -14.50 5.10
CA ALA A 287 -19.15 -14.74 3.67
C ALA A 287 -18.75 -13.47 2.87
N LEU A 288 -18.91 -12.27 3.44
CA LEU A 288 -18.55 -11.00 2.80
C LEU A 288 -17.28 -10.37 3.39
N ARG A 289 -16.71 -10.96 4.43
CA ARG A 289 -15.49 -10.46 5.11
C ARG A 289 -14.19 -10.64 4.34
#